data_d3419f5ff940a05737166f75b75208b5
#
_entry.id   d3419f5ff940a05737166f75b75208b5
#
_cell.length_a   1.000
_cell.length_b   1.000
_cell.length_c   1.000
_cell.angle_alpha   90.00
_cell.angle_beta   90.00
_cell.angle_gamma   90.00
#
_symmetry.space_group_name_H-M   'P 1'
#
loop_
_entity.id
_entity.type
_entity.pdbx_description
1 polymer ?
#
loop_
_entity_poly.entity_id
_entity_poly.type
_entity_poly.pdbx_seq_one_letter_code
_entity_poly.pdbx_strand_id
1 'polypeptide(L)'
;MKKLFLLVIVLFLSFQQVTLAAIGEAANTPDSVFLFSYVTSRDDGRSGLRFAWSMDQKHWFAVGQGTGYLRCDYSRWGSQKKMLDPFLKQLPDGGWLCTWKLNTYDGYGQAKSKDLVYWESQKYPQVTSDFEGTRVKVTIDGQEQTGNINRVSWTLVDKLTKHYERNQYRNVLHAERPVQDKERFAGLKPVKATITVQPEETKEISNLLLGIFFEDINYSADGGLYAELIQNRDFEYDPSDREGDKNWNSTHSWKLEGDNATFTINTSDPVHPNNPHYAVLNIQQPGAVLTNAGFDGIALQAGEKYDFSLFGRIPAGHKSNKLQVRLIDSNGTVQGEASITVSSRSWKTYKTVLTAKTAADTHLELQLQSVGEVELDMISLFPQNTFKGRKNGLRADLAQTLADIHPRFVRFPGGCVAHGDGLKNIYQWKNTIGPLEARKSARNLWGYHQSMGLGYYEYFQFCEDIGAEPLPVLAAGVPCQNSACHGDLRGGQQGGIPMSEMPAYIQDILDLIEWANGDARKTKWGKVRAESGHPKPFNLKYIGIGNEDLITDIFEERFTMIFNAIKEKYPEIIVVGTVGPFNEGTDYVEGWKLADKLGIPMVDEHYYQSPGWFLHNQDFYDK
;
A
#
# COMPACT_ATOMS: atom_id res chain seq x y z
N MET A 1 5.38 44.93 0.24
CA MET A 1 5.62 43.66 -0.48
C MET A 1 6.42 43.79 -1.76
N LYS A 2 6.14 44.72 -2.68
CA LYS A 2 6.95 44.93 -3.92
C LYS A 2 8.43 45.29 -3.67
N LYS A 3 8.78 46.00 -2.61
CA LYS A 3 10.19 46.34 -2.28
C LYS A 3 10.97 45.17 -1.67
N LEU A 4 10.29 44.21 -1.03
CA LEU A 4 10.92 43.01 -0.47
C LEU A 4 11.23 41.97 -1.57
N PHE A 5 10.37 41.90 -2.60
CA PHE A 5 10.57 41.00 -3.74
C PHE A 5 11.74 41.46 -4.63
N LEU A 6 11.90 42.76 -4.81
CA LEU A 6 13.03 43.30 -5.56
C LEU A 6 14.37 43.10 -4.82
N LEU A 7 14.35 43.14 -3.49
CA LEU A 7 15.54 42.93 -2.66
C LEU A 7 15.99 41.46 -2.69
N VAL A 8 15.05 40.51 -2.75
CA VAL A 8 15.35 39.09 -2.87
C VAL A 8 15.91 38.74 -4.26
N ILE A 9 15.38 39.35 -5.33
CA ILE A 9 15.91 39.14 -6.69
C ILE A 9 17.30 39.78 -6.85
N VAL A 10 17.54 40.92 -6.26
CA VAL A 10 18.88 41.60 -6.29
C VAL A 10 19.87 40.81 -5.42
N LEU A 11 19.47 40.23 -4.30
CA LEU A 11 20.31 39.33 -3.51
C LEU A 11 20.60 38.00 -4.24
N PHE A 12 19.64 37.44 -4.97
CA PHE A 12 19.87 36.23 -5.78
C PHE A 12 20.81 36.51 -6.97
N LEU A 13 20.67 37.64 -7.64
CA LEU A 13 21.57 38.06 -8.72
C LEU A 13 22.98 38.44 -8.21
N SER A 14 23.10 38.99 -7.00
CA SER A 14 24.40 39.28 -6.40
C SER A 14 25.12 38.03 -5.89
N PHE A 15 24.39 37.01 -5.44
CA PHE A 15 24.99 35.71 -5.09
C PHE A 15 25.42 34.89 -6.32
N GLN A 16 24.71 34.97 -7.44
CA GLN A 16 25.17 34.39 -8.70
C GLN A 16 26.39 35.16 -9.27
N GLN A 17 26.48 36.47 -9.09
CA GLN A 17 27.65 37.22 -9.51
C GLN A 17 28.89 37.01 -8.64
N VAL A 18 28.74 36.66 -7.37
CA VAL A 18 29.89 36.30 -6.50
C VAL A 18 30.43 34.92 -6.84
N THR A 19 29.58 33.97 -7.28
CA THR A 19 30.06 32.68 -7.81
C THR A 19 30.62 32.75 -9.22
N LEU A 20 30.13 33.69 -10.05
CA LEU A 20 30.65 33.94 -11.40
C LEU A 20 31.81 34.95 -11.40
N ALA A 21 31.91 35.86 -10.44
CA ALA A 21 33.04 36.82 -10.33
C ALA A 21 34.33 36.18 -9.76
N ALA A 22 34.23 34.94 -9.22
CA ALA A 22 35.42 34.12 -8.93
C ALA A 22 35.95 33.39 -10.18
N ILE A 23 35.27 33.48 -11.34
CA ILE A 23 35.65 32.93 -12.64
C ILE A 23 35.75 34.08 -13.67
N GLY A 24 36.31 35.19 -13.28
CA GLY A 24 36.62 36.30 -14.17
C GLY A 24 38.01 36.16 -14.77
N GLU A 25 38.08 36.10 -16.09
CA GLU A 25 39.16 35.79 -17.03
C GLU A 25 39.27 34.31 -17.35
N ALA A 26 39.45 33.99 -18.63
CA ALA A 26 39.61 32.63 -19.18
C ALA A 26 40.67 31.83 -18.40
N ALA A 27 40.38 31.55 -17.15
CA ALA A 27 41.13 30.63 -16.30
C ALA A 27 40.89 29.24 -16.86
N ASN A 28 41.94 28.56 -17.27
CA ASN A 28 41.95 27.14 -17.63
C ASN A 28 41.15 26.38 -16.59
N THR A 29 40.01 25.82 -17.00
CA THR A 29 39.26 24.91 -16.16
C THR A 29 40.25 23.85 -15.65
N PRO A 30 40.32 23.60 -14.34
CA PRO A 30 41.33 22.71 -13.80
C PRO A 30 41.09 21.30 -14.35
N ASP A 31 42.14 20.62 -14.77
CA ASP A 31 42.00 19.23 -15.25
C ASP A 31 41.44 18.29 -14.17
N SER A 32 41.76 18.58 -12.90
CA SER A 32 41.33 17.77 -11.76
C SER A 32 41.16 18.61 -10.49
N VAL A 33 40.21 18.14 -9.64
CA VAL A 33 39.88 18.76 -8.35
C VAL A 33 39.72 17.69 -7.29
N PHE A 34 39.60 18.08 -6.02
CA PHE A 34 39.26 17.18 -4.92
C PHE A 34 37.74 17.16 -4.77
N LEU A 35 37.16 15.96 -4.71
CA LEU A 35 35.74 15.69 -4.44
C LEU A 35 35.63 15.07 -3.05
N PHE A 36 34.88 15.74 -2.17
CA PHE A 36 34.55 15.27 -0.85
C PHE A 36 33.15 14.65 -0.86
N SER A 37 33.02 13.41 -0.39
CA SER A 37 31.77 12.67 -0.29
C SER A 37 31.36 12.53 1.16
N TYR A 38 30.11 12.89 1.50
CA TYR A 38 29.64 12.95 2.88
C TYR A 38 28.11 12.81 2.95
N VAL A 39 27.59 12.58 4.16
CA VAL A 39 26.17 12.78 4.51
C VAL A 39 26.08 13.92 5.51
N THR A 40 24.98 14.68 5.47
CA THR A 40 24.81 15.78 6.42
C THR A 40 24.33 15.30 7.78
N SER A 41 24.90 15.88 8.84
CA SER A 41 24.45 15.65 10.21
C SER A 41 23.08 16.26 10.53
N ARG A 42 22.58 17.19 9.69
CA ARG A 42 21.29 17.88 9.89
C ARG A 42 20.07 16.94 9.85
N ASP A 43 20.16 15.85 9.10
CA ASP A 43 19.05 14.91 8.89
C ASP A 43 19.44 13.46 9.16
N ASP A 44 20.54 13.25 9.87
CA ASP A 44 21.08 11.92 10.20
C ASP A 44 21.26 11.01 8.96
N GLY A 45 21.66 11.59 7.82
CA GLY A 45 21.91 10.84 6.60
C GLY A 45 20.67 10.43 5.80
N ARG A 46 19.48 10.93 6.12
CA ARG A 46 18.25 10.65 5.36
C ARG A 46 18.27 11.18 3.94
N SER A 47 18.90 12.32 3.71
CA SER A 47 19.05 12.88 2.35
C SER A 47 20.09 12.14 1.50
N GLY A 48 20.89 11.24 2.11
CA GLY A 48 21.87 10.42 1.42
C GLY A 48 23.19 11.10 1.11
N LEU A 49 23.92 10.53 0.14
CA LEU A 49 25.28 10.94 -0.26
C LEU A 49 25.26 12.30 -0.91
N ARG A 50 26.09 13.21 -0.41
CA ARG A 50 26.33 14.57 -0.93
C ARG A 50 27.77 14.74 -1.36
N PHE A 51 28.02 15.74 -2.19
CA PHE A 51 29.34 16.09 -2.66
C PHE A 51 29.69 17.55 -2.40
N ALA A 52 30.97 17.81 -2.17
CA ALA A 52 31.58 19.14 -2.25
C ALA A 52 32.91 19.03 -2.99
N TRP A 53 33.34 20.09 -3.64
CA TRP A 53 34.59 20.12 -4.37
C TRP A 53 35.55 21.19 -3.84
N SER A 54 36.87 21.01 -4.05
CA SER A 54 37.92 21.95 -3.68
C SER A 54 39.09 21.85 -4.64
N MET A 55 39.80 22.98 -4.86
CA MET A 55 41.07 23.00 -5.59
C MET A 55 42.26 22.75 -4.63
N ASP A 56 42.16 23.13 -3.38
CA ASP A 56 43.27 23.25 -2.43
C ASP A 56 43.09 22.47 -1.13
N GLN A 57 41.95 21.73 -0.99
CA GLN A 57 41.53 21.04 0.21
C GLN A 57 41.29 21.93 1.45
N LYS A 58 41.25 23.25 1.25
CA LYS A 58 40.98 24.23 2.31
C LYS A 58 39.64 24.92 2.11
N HIS A 59 39.35 25.30 0.86
CA HIS A 59 38.12 25.97 0.48
C HIS A 59 37.20 24.98 -0.24
N TRP A 60 36.04 24.70 0.37
CA TRP A 60 35.10 23.71 -0.11
C TRP A 60 33.79 24.32 -0.57
N PHE A 61 33.28 23.87 -1.69
CA PHE A 61 32.06 24.33 -2.33
C PHE A 61 31.10 23.17 -2.52
N ALA A 62 29.88 23.26 -1.96
CA ALA A 62 28.86 22.22 -2.09
C ALA A 62 28.45 22.03 -3.55
N VAL A 63 28.34 20.80 -3.99
CA VAL A 63 27.77 20.43 -5.30
C VAL A 63 26.27 20.23 -5.12
N GLY A 64 25.47 21.12 -5.66
CA GLY A 64 24.02 21.04 -5.57
C GLY A 64 23.51 21.24 -4.13
N GLN A 65 22.94 22.36 -3.83
CA GLN A 65 22.50 22.74 -2.49
C GLN A 65 21.46 21.72 -1.94
N GLY A 66 21.85 20.95 -0.94
CA GLY A 66 20.97 20.00 -0.25
C GLY A 66 20.56 18.75 -1.05
N THR A 67 21.12 18.55 -2.23
CA THR A 67 20.82 17.39 -3.08
C THR A 67 21.59 16.17 -2.60
N GLY A 68 20.88 15.05 -2.37
CA GLY A 68 21.45 13.73 -2.24
C GLY A 68 21.50 13.02 -3.60
N TYR A 69 22.67 12.51 -3.97
CA TYR A 69 22.92 11.81 -5.23
C TYR A 69 22.71 10.29 -5.13
N LEU A 70 22.71 9.75 -3.93
CA LEU A 70 22.38 8.35 -3.61
C LEU A 70 21.70 8.31 -2.25
N ARG A 71 20.53 7.69 -2.15
CA ARG A 71 19.82 7.50 -0.88
C ARG A 71 19.84 6.04 -0.50
N CYS A 72 19.77 5.75 0.80
CA CYS A 72 19.64 4.38 1.30
C CYS A 72 18.19 3.91 1.10
N ASP A 73 18.01 2.73 0.49
CA ASP A 73 16.69 2.11 0.28
C ASP A 73 16.38 1.00 1.29
N TYR A 74 17.30 0.72 2.22
CA TYR A 74 17.12 -0.33 3.22
C TYR A 74 16.05 0.05 4.23
N SER A 75 15.10 -0.88 4.46
CA SER A 75 14.09 -0.81 5.51
C SER A 75 12.97 0.22 5.26
N ARG A 76 12.22 0.56 6.32
CA ARG A 76 11.01 1.40 6.27
C ARG A 76 11.33 2.86 5.94
N TRP A 77 10.41 3.52 5.26
CA TRP A 77 10.49 4.95 4.92
C TRP A 77 10.71 5.84 6.16
N GLY A 78 11.33 7.00 5.94
CA GLY A 78 11.52 7.99 6.97
C GLY A 78 12.67 7.66 7.93
N SER A 79 12.36 7.32 9.18
CA SER A 79 13.36 7.20 10.24
C SER A 79 14.33 6.03 10.08
N GLN A 80 14.00 5.03 9.30
CA GLN A 80 14.83 3.82 9.13
C GLN A 80 15.74 3.87 7.90
N LYS A 81 15.37 4.60 6.84
CA LYS A 81 16.20 4.75 5.62
C LYS A 81 17.27 5.81 5.82
N LYS A 82 18.40 5.43 6.40
CA LYS A 82 19.53 6.32 6.67
C LYS A 82 20.82 5.76 6.08
N MET A 83 21.60 6.63 5.48
CA MET A 83 22.97 6.34 5.07
C MET A 83 23.93 6.88 6.15
N LEU A 84 24.66 5.99 6.82
CA LEU A 84 25.59 6.38 7.86
C LEU A 84 27.04 6.19 7.41
N ASP A 85 27.91 7.17 7.67
CA ASP A 85 29.35 7.12 7.42
C ASP A 85 29.72 6.60 6.02
N PRO A 86 29.24 7.21 4.91
CA PRO A 86 29.52 6.71 3.56
C PRO A 86 31.01 6.78 3.22
N PHE A 87 31.48 5.81 2.43
CA PHE A 87 32.80 5.79 1.86
C PHE A 87 32.73 5.57 0.35
N LEU A 88 33.23 6.54 -0.40
CA LEU A 88 33.26 6.50 -1.86
C LEU A 88 34.65 6.08 -2.33
N LYS A 89 34.72 5.01 -3.12
CA LYS A 89 35.94 4.44 -3.66
C LYS A 89 35.89 4.41 -5.19
N GLN A 90 36.96 4.84 -5.83
CA GLN A 90 37.10 4.65 -7.27
C GLN A 90 37.53 3.20 -7.55
N LEU A 91 36.89 2.58 -8.53
CA LEU A 91 37.19 1.22 -8.97
C LEU A 91 38.27 1.21 -10.05
N PRO A 92 38.97 0.06 -10.27
CA PRO A 92 40.02 -0.06 -11.28
C PRO A 92 39.53 0.17 -12.72
N ASP A 93 38.25 -0.06 -12.99
CA ASP A 93 37.61 0.18 -14.28
C ASP A 93 37.18 1.63 -14.52
N GLY A 94 37.49 2.52 -13.58
CA GLY A 94 37.13 3.93 -13.60
C GLY A 94 35.75 4.25 -13.03
N GLY A 95 34.95 3.22 -12.67
CA GLY A 95 33.68 3.37 -11.98
C GLY A 95 33.86 3.71 -10.50
N TRP A 96 32.76 3.75 -9.79
CA TRP A 96 32.66 4.14 -8.37
C TRP A 96 31.89 3.08 -7.58
N LEU A 97 32.29 2.87 -6.34
CA LEU A 97 31.59 2.10 -5.34
C LEU A 97 31.37 2.99 -4.11
N CYS A 98 30.14 3.19 -3.70
CA CYS A 98 29.79 3.79 -2.41
C CYS A 98 29.38 2.70 -1.44
N THR A 99 29.98 2.68 -0.24
CA THR A 99 29.64 1.77 0.85
C THR A 99 29.28 2.60 2.08
N TRP A 100 28.23 2.23 2.80
CA TRP A 100 27.77 2.93 4.00
C TRP A 100 27.30 1.94 5.08
N LYS A 101 27.24 2.39 6.33
CA LYS A 101 26.62 1.63 7.43
C LYS A 101 25.10 1.78 7.42
N LEU A 102 24.41 0.70 7.72
CA LEU A 102 22.97 0.71 7.99
C LEU A 102 22.69 1.09 9.45
N ASN A 103 21.51 1.69 9.70
CA ASN A 103 21.14 2.11 11.06
C ASN A 103 20.24 1.10 11.80
N THR A 104 19.58 0.20 11.08
CA THR A 104 18.59 -0.75 11.63
C THR A 104 19.06 -2.20 11.58
N TYR A 105 20.21 -2.45 10.98
CA TYR A 105 20.79 -3.77 10.81
C TYR A 105 22.33 -3.67 10.89
N ASP A 106 22.98 -4.65 11.51
CA ASP A 106 24.44 -4.70 11.58
C ASP A 106 24.98 -5.20 10.23
N GLY A 107 25.23 -4.25 9.35
CA GLY A 107 25.65 -4.52 7.98
C GLY A 107 25.86 -3.23 7.19
N TYR A 108 26.08 -3.39 5.90
CA TYR A 108 26.44 -2.31 5.00
C TYR A 108 25.48 -2.22 3.83
N GLY A 109 25.29 -1.02 3.30
CA GLY A 109 24.75 -0.78 1.98
C GLY A 109 25.87 -0.53 0.98
N GLN A 110 25.71 -0.98 -0.25
CA GLN A 110 26.65 -0.73 -1.35
C GLN A 110 25.88 -0.42 -2.64
N ALA A 111 26.39 0.54 -3.40
CA ALA A 111 25.92 0.79 -4.76
C ALA A 111 27.10 1.18 -5.67
N LYS A 112 27.02 0.78 -6.95
CA LYS A 112 27.98 1.14 -7.99
C LYS A 112 27.43 2.23 -8.88
N SER A 113 28.34 3.04 -9.44
CA SER A 113 28.02 4.06 -10.41
C SER A 113 29.18 4.29 -11.36
N LYS A 114 28.89 4.61 -12.62
CA LYS A 114 29.91 5.04 -13.59
C LYS A 114 30.14 6.55 -13.56
N ASP A 115 29.20 7.33 -13.03
CA ASP A 115 29.16 8.78 -13.22
C ASP A 115 28.69 9.58 -11.98
N LEU A 116 28.45 8.89 -10.86
CA LEU A 116 27.94 9.44 -9.60
C LEU A 116 26.54 10.08 -9.70
N VAL A 117 25.89 9.99 -10.84
CA VAL A 117 24.52 10.45 -11.10
C VAL A 117 23.56 9.26 -11.13
N TYR A 118 23.87 8.29 -11.97
CA TYR A 118 23.12 7.02 -12.03
C TYR A 118 23.81 5.96 -11.18
N TRP A 119 23.02 5.34 -10.29
CA TRP A 119 23.46 4.29 -9.38
C TRP A 119 22.75 2.98 -9.72
N GLU A 120 23.51 1.88 -9.74
CA GLU A 120 22.95 0.54 -9.87
C GLU A 120 22.17 0.15 -8.61
N SER A 121 21.39 -0.95 -8.67
CA SER A 121 20.65 -1.52 -7.53
C SER A 121 21.54 -1.71 -6.32
N GLN A 122 21.02 -1.36 -5.14
CA GLN A 122 21.75 -1.46 -3.88
C GLN A 122 21.87 -2.90 -3.43
N LYS A 123 22.98 -3.20 -2.76
CA LYS A 123 23.27 -4.49 -2.12
C LYS A 123 23.55 -4.29 -0.64
N TYR A 124 23.27 -5.31 0.15
CA TYR A 124 23.34 -5.20 1.62
C TYR A 124 24.17 -6.32 2.23
N PRO A 125 25.50 -6.31 2.03
CA PRO A 125 26.39 -7.30 2.64
C PRO A 125 26.49 -7.09 4.15
N GLN A 126 26.58 -8.19 4.90
CA GLN A 126 26.79 -8.14 6.33
C GLN A 126 28.22 -7.73 6.67
N VAL A 127 29.19 -8.14 5.86
CA VAL A 127 30.62 -7.82 6.01
C VAL A 127 31.17 -7.34 4.68
N THR A 128 32.03 -6.32 4.70
CA THR A 128 32.72 -5.83 3.51
C THR A 128 34.07 -5.23 3.88
N SER A 129 35.09 -5.48 3.04
CA SER A 129 36.38 -4.80 3.09
C SER A 129 36.39 -3.44 2.37
N ASP A 130 35.32 -3.13 1.60
CA ASP A 130 35.23 -1.90 0.80
C ASP A 130 34.81 -0.66 1.61
N PHE A 131 34.65 -0.82 2.92
CA PHE A 131 34.32 0.25 3.85
C PHE A 131 35.56 0.89 4.51
N GLU A 132 36.72 0.26 4.40
CA GLU A 132 37.96 0.71 5.03
C GLU A 132 38.60 1.86 4.23
N GLY A 133 38.99 2.93 4.95
CA GLY A 133 39.69 4.06 4.37
C GLY A 133 39.70 5.30 5.28
N THR A 134 40.45 6.30 4.88
CA THR A 134 40.63 7.53 5.67
C THR A 134 39.41 8.43 5.57
N ARG A 135 38.84 8.82 6.71
CA ARG A 135 37.85 9.89 6.84
C ARG A 135 38.54 11.17 7.27
N VAL A 136 38.06 12.27 6.75
CA VAL A 136 38.51 13.62 7.10
C VAL A 136 37.32 14.47 7.51
N LYS A 137 37.60 15.54 8.25
CA LYS A 137 36.61 16.55 8.62
C LYS A 137 36.86 17.81 7.82
N VAL A 138 35.81 18.33 7.20
CA VAL A 138 35.86 19.58 6.44
C VAL A 138 34.65 20.46 6.80
N THR A 139 34.83 21.78 6.70
CA THR A 139 33.72 22.72 6.92
C THR A 139 33.08 23.07 5.58
N ILE A 140 31.78 22.84 5.47
CA ILE A 140 30.96 23.18 4.30
C ILE A 140 29.78 24.01 4.82
N ASP A 141 29.59 25.20 4.23
CA ASP A 141 28.53 26.13 4.61
C ASP A 141 28.48 26.38 6.15
N GLY A 142 29.66 26.55 6.76
CA GLY A 142 29.80 26.79 8.20
C GLY A 142 29.55 25.57 9.11
N GLN A 143 29.43 24.38 8.56
CA GLN A 143 29.22 23.14 9.33
C GLN A 143 30.34 22.14 9.09
N GLU A 144 30.81 21.51 10.16
CA GLU A 144 31.76 20.40 10.09
C GLU A 144 31.03 19.14 9.60
N GLN A 145 31.56 18.51 8.55
CA GLN A 145 31.09 17.27 7.95
C GLN A 145 32.23 16.26 7.95
N THR A 146 31.89 14.98 8.14
CA THR A 146 32.86 13.87 8.06
C THR A 146 32.62 13.08 6.79
N GLY A 147 33.69 12.73 6.08
CA GLY A 147 33.60 11.99 4.83
C GLY A 147 34.98 11.64 4.27
N ASN A 148 35.04 11.27 3.00
CA ASN A 148 36.31 10.97 2.36
C ASN A 148 36.53 11.77 1.08
N ILE A 149 37.80 11.92 0.69
CA ILE A 149 38.21 12.74 -0.47
C ILE A 149 38.74 11.81 -1.57
N ASN A 150 38.31 12.10 -2.81
CA ASN A 150 38.81 11.49 -4.03
C ASN A 150 39.33 12.61 -4.97
N ARG A 151 40.34 12.32 -5.77
CA ARG A 151 40.76 13.20 -6.85
C ARG A 151 39.98 12.86 -8.11
N VAL A 152 39.32 13.83 -8.73
CA VAL A 152 38.43 13.63 -9.89
C VAL A 152 38.69 14.67 -10.96
N SER A 153 38.25 14.42 -12.19
CA SER A 153 38.23 15.41 -13.26
C SER A 153 37.21 16.52 -12.95
N TRP A 154 37.48 17.73 -13.38
CA TRP A 154 36.49 18.82 -13.33
C TRP A 154 35.22 18.48 -14.09
N THR A 155 35.34 17.77 -15.21
CA THR A 155 34.19 17.29 -16.01
C THR A 155 33.18 16.50 -15.19
N LEU A 156 33.62 15.70 -14.22
CA LEU A 156 32.70 14.99 -13.34
C LEU A 156 31.93 15.93 -12.41
N VAL A 157 32.61 16.91 -11.81
CA VAL A 157 31.96 17.91 -10.95
C VAL A 157 30.98 18.78 -11.74
N ASP A 158 31.36 19.20 -12.94
CA ASP A 158 30.50 19.94 -13.87
C ASP A 158 29.24 19.14 -14.24
N LYS A 159 29.39 17.84 -14.50
CA LYS A 159 28.26 16.91 -14.76
C LYS A 159 27.30 16.83 -13.59
N LEU A 160 27.81 16.68 -12.36
CA LEU A 160 27.01 16.65 -11.14
C LEU A 160 26.26 17.99 -10.94
N THR A 161 26.95 19.12 -11.16
CA THR A 161 26.34 20.45 -11.05
C THR A 161 25.23 20.64 -12.07
N LYS A 162 25.47 20.30 -13.32
CA LYS A 162 24.46 20.38 -14.40
C LYS A 162 23.28 19.44 -14.18
N HIS A 163 23.50 18.27 -13.58
CA HIS A 163 22.41 17.38 -13.18
C HIS A 163 21.51 18.05 -12.12
N TYR A 164 22.12 18.66 -11.09
CA TYR A 164 21.38 19.40 -10.09
C TYR A 164 20.59 20.57 -10.70
N GLU A 165 21.22 21.41 -11.51
CA GLU A 165 20.59 22.56 -12.15
C GLU A 165 19.38 22.16 -13.01
N ARG A 166 19.52 21.09 -13.80
CA ARG A 166 18.40 20.53 -14.58
C ARG A 166 17.26 20.06 -13.70
N ASN A 167 17.56 19.37 -12.60
CA ASN A 167 16.53 18.91 -11.68
C ASN A 167 15.83 20.08 -10.99
N GLN A 168 16.55 21.15 -10.63
CA GLN A 168 15.94 22.36 -10.08
C GLN A 168 15.02 23.04 -11.11
N TYR A 169 15.44 23.15 -12.36
CA TYR A 169 14.60 23.70 -13.43
C TYR A 169 13.33 22.84 -13.63
N ARG A 170 13.47 21.54 -13.70
CA ARG A 170 12.32 20.60 -13.78
C ARG A 170 11.39 20.78 -12.59
N ASN A 171 11.91 20.88 -11.38
CA ASN A 171 11.11 21.07 -10.17
C ASN A 171 10.28 22.35 -10.21
N VAL A 172 10.83 23.44 -10.77
CA VAL A 172 10.09 24.71 -10.96
C VAL A 172 8.91 24.51 -11.91
N LEU A 173 9.12 23.83 -13.05
CA LEU A 173 8.05 23.52 -14.00
C LEU A 173 6.99 22.60 -13.38
N HIS A 174 7.42 21.54 -12.69
CA HIS A 174 6.52 20.58 -12.05
C HIS A 174 5.73 21.18 -10.88
N ALA A 175 6.23 22.25 -10.26
CA ALA A 175 5.52 22.96 -9.19
C ALA A 175 4.37 23.86 -9.69
N GLU A 176 4.22 24.02 -10.99
CA GLU A 176 3.13 24.81 -11.57
C GLU A 176 1.76 24.23 -11.21
N ARG A 177 0.83 25.11 -10.83
CA ARG A 177 -0.53 24.74 -10.44
C ARG A 177 -1.56 25.61 -11.16
N PRO A 178 -2.70 25.05 -11.64
CA PRO A 178 -3.75 25.83 -12.31
C PRO A 178 -4.29 26.99 -11.49
N VAL A 179 -4.29 26.89 -10.16
CA VAL A 179 -4.72 27.99 -9.27
C VAL A 179 -3.88 29.26 -9.41
N GLN A 180 -2.65 29.14 -9.92
CA GLN A 180 -1.72 30.25 -10.15
C GLN A 180 -1.86 30.87 -11.55
N ASP A 181 -2.66 30.27 -12.44
CA ASP A 181 -2.75 30.68 -13.85
C ASP A 181 -3.26 32.11 -14.00
N LYS A 182 -4.16 32.54 -13.14
CA LYS A 182 -4.66 33.92 -13.13
C LYS A 182 -3.55 34.95 -12.93
N GLU A 183 -2.52 34.64 -12.15
CA GLU A 183 -1.37 35.49 -11.90
C GLU A 183 -0.29 35.27 -12.95
N ARG A 184 0.03 34.04 -13.27
CA ARG A 184 1.05 33.62 -14.24
C ARG A 184 0.74 34.15 -15.63
N PHE A 185 -0.51 34.14 -16.04
CA PHE A 185 -0.96 34.51 -17.36
C PHE A 185 -1.73 35.83 -17.41
N ALA A 186 -1.63 36.66 -16.36
CA ALA A 186 -2.30 37.96 -16.30
C ALA A 186 -1.99 38.88 -17.47
N GLY A 187 -0.81 38.72 -18.11
CA GLY A 187 -0.38 39.49 -19.28
C GLY A 187 -0.66 38.85 -20.63
N LEU A 188 -1.26 37.63 -20.65
CA LEU A 188 -1.56 36.99 -21.93
C LEU A 188 -2.75 37.66 -22.62
N LYS A 189 -2.59 37.91 -23.92
CA LYS A 189 -3.69 38.35 -24.76
C LYS A 189 -4.55 37.16 -25.18
N PRO A 190 -5.88 37.31 -25.30
CA PRO A 190 -6.74 36.27 -25.82
C PRO A 190 -6.28 35.79 -27.19
N VAL A 191 -6.14 34.50 -27.38
CA VAL A 191 -5.82 33.87 -28.68
C VAL A 191 -7.09 33.26 -29.24
N LYS A 192 -7.26 33.35 -30.55
CA LYS A 192 -8.27 32.57 -31.28
C LYS A 192 -7.61 31.29 -31.75
N ALA A 193 -8.16 30.14 -31.38
CA ALA A 193 -7.72 28.85 -31.85
C ALA A 193 -8.88 28.15 -32.56
N THR A 194 -8.57 27.42 -33.63
CA THR A 194 -9.51 26.53 -34.31
C THR A 194 -9.02 25.11 -34.16
N ILE A 195 -9.88 24.24 -33.63
CA ILE A 195 -9.63 22.80 -33.55
C ILE A 195 -10.42 22.15 -34.68
N THR A 196 -9.70 21.51 -35.60
CA THR A 196 -10.31 20.74 -36.67
C THR A 196 -10.21 19.25 -36.33
N VAL A 197 -11.34 18.59 -36.19
CA VAL A 197 -11.41 17.14 -35.98
C VAL A 197 -11.45 16.47 -37.36
N GLN A 198 -10.57 15.52 -37.58
CA GLN A 198 -10.46 14.70 -38.78
C GLN A 198 -10.99 13.30 -38.47
N PRO A 199 -12.30 13.04 -38.59
CA PRO A 199 -12.90 11.79 -38.14
C PRO A 199 -12.47 10.56 -38.94
N GLU A 200 -11.88 10.74 -40.11
CA GLU A 200 -11.31 9.70 -40.96
C GLU A 200 -9.89 9.28 -40.55
N GLU A 201 -9.20 10.12 -39.76
CA GLU A 201 -7.86 9.83 -39.23
C GLU A 201 -7.95 9.24 -37.81
N THR A 202 -8.54 8.06 -37.71
CA THR A 202 -8.69 7.39 -36.41
C THR A 202 -7.52 6.48 -36.10
N LYS A 203 -7.19 6.37 -34.82
CA LYS A 203 -6.31 5.33 -34.26
C LYS A 203 -7.11 4.44 -33.33
N GLU A 204 -6.82 3.15 -33.37
CA GLU A 204 -7.41 2.23 -32.40
C GLU A 204 -6.85 2.51 -31.00
N ILE A 205 -7.74 2.63 -30.04
CA ILE A 205 -7.41 2.83 -28.63
C ILE A 205 -7.62 1.52 -27.90
N SER A 206 -6.69 1.15 -27.01
CA SER A 206 -6.84 -0.04 -26.19
C SER A 206 -8.17 -0.02 -25.43
N ASN A 207 -8.86 -1.15 -25.44
CA ASN A 207 -10.06 -1.34 -24.64
C ASN A 207 -9.77 -1.43 -23.13
N LEU A 208 -8.50 -1.47 -22.73
CA LEU A 208 -8.04 -1.43 -21.34
C LEU A 208 -7.56 -0.04 -20.89
N LEU A 209 -7.86 1.03 -21.67
CA LEU A 209 -7.38 2.38 -21.37
C LEU A 209 -7.78 2.88 -19.97
N LEU A 210 -8.97 2.53 -19.49
CA LEU A 210 -9.51 2.99 -18.21
C LEU A 210 -9.79 1.81 -17.30
N GLY A 211 -9.18 1.78 -16.14
CA GLY A 211 -9.44 0.85 -15.05
C GLY A 211 -9.51 1.55 -13.71
N ILE A 212 -9.80 0.81 -12.67
CA ILE A 212 -9.74 1.28 -11.29
C ILE A 212 -8.76 0.42 -10.49
N PHE A 213 -8.10 1.07 -9.55
CA PHE A 213 -7.29 0.44 -8.51
C PHE A 213 -8.04 0.53 -7.18
N PHE A 214 -8.29 -0.62 -6.58
CA PHE A 214 -8.86 -0.71 -5.25
C PHE A 214 -7.79 -1.23 -4.28
N GLU A 215 -7.51 -0.48 -3.24
CA GLU A 215 -6.71 -0.91 -2.10
C GLU A 215 -7.52 -0.74 -0.82
N ASP A 216 -7.44 -1.73 0.07
CA ASP A 216 -8.03 -1.59 1.40
C ASP A 216 -7.18 -0.63 2.25
N ILE A 217 -7.42 0.67 2.06
CA ILE A 217 -6.82 1.79 2.78
C ILE A 217 -7.94 2.71 3.30
N ASN A 218 -7.76 3.30 4.49
CA ASN A 218 -8.76 4.16 5.12
C ASN A 218 -10.15 3.50 5.25
N TYR A 219 -10.19 2.21 5.62
CA TYR A 219 -11.43 1.43 5.75
C TYR A 219 -12.23 1.35 4.45
N SER A 220 -11.56 1.24 3.30
CA SER A 220 -12.26 1.17 2.02
C SER A 220 -12.98 -0.17 1.78
N ALA A 221 -12.56 -1.25 2.45
CA ALA A 221 -13.29 -2.53 2.47
C ALA A 221 -14.30 -2.57 3.62
N ASP A 222 -13.89 -3.00 4.81
CA ASP A 222 -14.75 -3.01 6.01
C ASP A 222 -15.07 -1.57 6.43
N GLY A 223 -16.36 -1.22 6.53
CA GLY A 223 -16.80 0.14 6.76
C GLY A 223 -16.86 1.03 5.50
N GLY A 224 -16.45 0.51 4.36
CA GLY A 224 -16.46 1.16 3.05
C GLY A 224 -17.34 0.43 2.03
N LEU A 225 -16.69 -0.20 1.04
CA LEU A 225 -17.36 -0.87 -0.08
C LEU A 225 -18.14 -2.13 0.34
N TYR A 226 -17.66 -2.86 1.35
CA TYR A 226 -18.34 -4.03 1.89
C TYR A 226 -19.54 -3.61 2.73
N ALA A 227 -20.69 -4.25 2.50
CA ALA A 227 -21.95 -3.79 3.09
C ALA A 227 -22.22 -4.29 4.52
N GLU A 228 -21.25 -4.93 5.20
CA GLU A 228 -21.35 -5.26 6.62
C GLU A 228 -21.39 -3.98 7.46
N LEU A 229 -22.40 -3.85 8.33
CA LEU A 229 -22.61 -2.67 9.16
C LEU A 229 -22.06 -2.82 10.58
N ILE A 230 -21.72 -4.05 11.01
CA ILE A 230 -21.20 -4.32 12.34
C ILE A 230 -19.68 -4.35 12.31
N GLN A 231 -19.06 -3.46 13.08
CA GLN A 231 -17.62 -3.47 13.30
C GLN A 231 -17.23 -4.55 14.30
N ASN A 232 -16.13 -5.29 14.03
CA ASN A 232 -15.65 -6.38 14.89
C ASN A 232 -16.76 -7.45 15.15
N ARG A 233 -17.40 -7.91 14.09
CA ARG A 233 -18.52 -8.88 14.14
C ARG A 233 -18.14 -10.24 14.71
N ASP A 234 -16.85 -10.59 14.63
CA ASP A 234 -16.23 -11.88 14.93
C ASP A 234 -15.31 -11.82 16.16
N PHE A 235 -15.21 -10.68 16.83
CA PHE A 235 -14.37 -10.47 18.02
C PHE A 235 -12.87 -10.71 17.79
N GLU A 236 -12.38 -10.64 16.55
CA GLU A 236 -11.00 -10.96 16.18
C GLU A 236 -10.06 -9.74 16.16
N TYR A 237 -10.52 -8.55 16.53
CA TYR A 237 -9.63 -7.39 16.65
C TYR A 237 -8.55 -7.65 17.69
N ASP A 238 -7.31 -7.28 17.37
CA ASP A 238 -6.12 -7.51 18.18
C ASP A 238 -5.32 -6.22 18.36
N PRO A 239 -4.68 -5.97 19.52
CA PRO A 239 -3.85 -4.78 19.74
C PRO A 239 -2.72 -4.60 18.73
N SER A 240 -2.26 -5.66 18.07
CA SER A 240 -1.27 -5.58 17.00
C SER A 240 -1.81 -4.98 15.70
N ASP A 241 -3.13 -4.95 15.50
CA ASP A 241 -3.74 -4.33 14.31
C ASP A 241 -3.48 -2.82 14.28
N ARG A 242 -3.46 -2.18 15.46
CA ARG A 242 -3.24 -0.74 15.62
C ARG A 242 -2.24 -0.47 16.74
N GLU A 243 -0.99 -0.32 16.35
CA GLU A 243 0.10 -0.10 17.29
C GLU A 243 -0.16 1.09 18.23
N GLY A 244 -0.05 0.85 19.53
CA GLY A 244 -0.25 1.86 20.58
C GLY A 244 -1.70 2.04 21.08
N ASP A 245 -2.70 1.43 20.44
CA ASP A 245 -4.10 1.51 20.87
C ASP A 245 -4.54 0.22 21.59
N LYS A 246 -4.53 0.25 22.92
CA LYS A 246 -4.95 -0.90 23.76
C LYS A 246 -6.45 -1.20 23.68
N ASN A 247 -7.26 -0.28 23.18
CA ASN A 247 -8.70 -0.49 22.99
C ASN A 247 -8.99 -1.27 21.71
N TRP A 248 -7.98 -1.45 20.87
CA TRP A 248 -8.06 -2.28 19.66
C TRP A 248 -7.87 -3.75 20.02
N ASN A 249 -8.92 -4.35 20.59
CA ASN A 249 -8.92 -5.71 21.13
C ASN A 249 -10.24 -6.42 20.79
N SER A 250 -10.39 -7.68 21.18
CA SER A 250 -11.56 -8.51 20.85
C SER A 250 -12.92 -7.92 21.28
N THR A 251 -12.95 -6.97 22.21
CA THR A 251 -14.19 -6.28 22.59
C THR A 251 -14.36 -4.91 21.91
N HIS A 252 -13.43 -4.52 21.02
CA HIS A 252 -13.51 -3.25 20.30
C HIS A 252 -14.88 -3.08 19.64
N SER A 253 -15.46 -1.89 19.69
CA SER A 253 -16.80 -1.52 19.22
C SER A 253 -17.98 -2.18 19.97
N TRP A 254 -17.73 -3.08 20.91
CA TRP A 254 -18.74 -3.71 21.74
C TRP A 254 -18.72 -3.18 23.16
N LYS A 255 -19.88 -2.82 23.67
CA LYS A 255 -20.04 -2.33 25.04
C LYS A 255 -21.26 -2.97 25.69
N LEU A 256 -21.08 -3.54 26.88
CA LEU A 256 -22.19 -4.00 27.72
C LEU A 256 -22.64 -2.85 28.63
N GLU A 257 -23.92 -2.58 28.65
CA GLU A 257 -24.58 -1.62 29.53
C GLU A 257 -25.53 -2.33 30.50
N GLY A 258 -25.48 -1.95 31.78
CA GLY A 258 -26.23 -2.54 32.89
C GLY A 258 -25.37 -3.50 33.73
N ASP A 259 -25.66 -3.49 35.05
CA ASP A 259 -24.85 -4.18 36.06
C ASP A 259 -25.26 -5.66 36.29
N ASN A 260 -26.29 -6.13 35.60
CA ASN A 260 -26.89 -7.44 35.83
C ASN A 260 -26.46 -8.50 34.83
N ALA A 261 -25.38 -8.26 34.12
CA ALA A 261 -24.76 -9.21 33.22
C ALA A 261 -23.24 -9.01 33.13
N THR A 262 -22.53 -10.02 32.65
CA THR A 262 -21.10 -9.93 32.31
C THR A 262 -20.89 -10.26 30.85
N PHE A 263 -19.89 -9.60 30.24
CA PHE A 263 -19.44 -9.84 28.88
C PHE A 263 -17.95 -10.18 28.92
N THR A 264 -17.61 -11.35 28.42
CA THR A 264 -16.21 -11.83 28.32
C THR A 264 -15.99 -12.49 26.96
N ILE A 265 -14.74 -12.62 26.57
CA ILE A 265 -14.32 -13.34 25.35
C ILE A 265 -13.75 -14.69 25.76
N ASN A 266 -14.12 -15.73 25.00
CA ASN A 266 -13.59 -17.09 25.14
C ASN A 266 -13.08 -17.62 23.80
N THR A 267 -12.22 -18.65 23.84
CA THR A 267 -11.58 -19.24 22.65
C THR A 267 -11.57 -20.78 22.68
N SER A 268 -12.19 -21.40 23.68
CA SER A 268 -12.01 -22.84 23.94
C SER A 268 -12.69 -23.76 22.92
N ASP A 269 -13.81 -23.32 22.32
CA ASP A 269 -14.58 -24.11 21.36
C ASP A 269 -15.28 -23.16 20.36
N PRO A 270 -14.52 -22.53 19.45
CA PRO A 270 -15.01 -21.52 18.52
C PRO A 270 -15.91 -22.08 17.42
N VAL A 271 -16.61 -21.18 16.71
CA VAL A 271 -17.36 -21.54 15.49
C VAL A 271 -16.43 -22.13 14.44
N HIS A 272 -15.25 -21.54 14.27
CA HIS A 272 -14.22 -22.03 13.37
C HIS A 272 -12.82 -21.69 13.91
N PRO A 273 -11.79 -22.55 13.72
CA PRO A 273 -10.44 -22.28 14.21
C PRO A 273 -9.77 -21.00 13.68
N ASN A 274 -10.20 -20.49 12.53
CA ASN A 274 -9.69 -19.23 11.96
C ASN A 274 -10.28 -17.99 12.64
N ASN A 275 -11.39 -18.13 13.33
CA ASN A 275 -12.05 -17.12 14.16
C ASN A 275 -12.22 -17.68 15.56
N PRO A 276 -11.15 -17.70 16.38
CA PRO A 276 -11.16 -18.38 17.67
C PRO A 276 -11.93 -17.64 18.77
N HIS A 277 -12.19 -16.36 18.63
CA HIS A 277 -12.82 -15.55 19.67
C HIS A 277 -14.34 -15.57 19.54
N TYR A 278 -15.03 -15.63 20.67
CA TYR A 278 -16.48 -15.47 20.74
C TYR A 278 -16.91 -14.85 22.06
N ALA A 279 -18.05 -14.17 22.05
CA ALA A 279 -18.63 -13.51 23.21
C ALA A 279 -19.35 -14.51 24.13
N VAL A 280 -19.09 -14.40 25.42
CA VAL A 280 -19.84 -15.10 26.48
C VAL A 280 -20.58 -14.06 27.32
N LEU A 281 -21.90 -14.14 27.33
CA LEU A 281 -22.78 -13.27 28.09
C LEU A 281 -23.43 -14.06 29.22
N ASN A 282 -23.14 -13.71 30.48
CA ASN A 282 -23.76 -14.33 31.65
C ASN A 282 -24.75 -13.32 32.26
N ILE A 283 -26.03 -13.63 32.21
CA ILE A 283 -27.14 -12.73 32.53
C ILE A 283 -27.75 -13.15 33.84
N GLN A 284 -27.64 -12.32 34.86
CA GLN A 284 -28.19 -12.53 36.21
C GLN A 284 -29.63 -12.04 36.29
N GLN A 285 -29.94 -10.94 35.59
CA GLN A 285 -31.30 -10.39 35.47
C GLN A 285 -31.50 -9.81 34.06
N PRO A 286 -32.69 -9.93 33.47
CA PRO A 286 -33.00 -9.32 32.18
C PRO A 286 -32.83 -7.80 32.18
N GLY A 287 -32.47 -7.22 31.03
CA GLY A 287 -32.44 -5.78 30.82
C GLY A 287 -31.08 -5.19 30.44
N ALA A 288 -29.98 -5.91 30.68
CA ALA A 288 -28.67 -5.50 30.16
C ALA A 288 -28.67 -5.45 28.62
N VAL A 289 -27.88 -4.57 28.06
CA VAL A 289 -27.81 -4.31 26.61
C VAL A 289 -26.36 -4.42 26.13
N LEU A 290 -26.11 -5.24 25.12
CA LEU A 290 -24.85 -5.26 24.41
C LEU A 290 -24.98 -4.38 23.16
N THR A 291 -24.15 -3.35 23.02
CA THR A 291 -24.24 -2.34 21.96
C THR A 291 -23.07 -2.43 20.98
N ASN A 292 -23.31 -2.05 19.71
CA ASN A 292 -22.29 -1.87 18.69
C ASN A 292 -22.63 -0.65 17.83
N ALA A 293 -21.69 0.30 17.74
CA ALA A 293 -21.87 1.54 16.99
C ALA A 293 -21.63 1.43 15.48
N GLY A 294 -21.27 0.25 14.99
CA GLY A 294 -20.85 0.07 13.58
C GLY A 294 -19.54 0.81 13.29
N PHE A 295 -19.39 1.22 12.03
CA PHE A 295 -18.27 2.04 11.56
C PHE A 295 -18.68 3.53 11.61
N ASP A 296 -18.52 4.16 12.78
CA ASP A 296 -18.94 5.56 13.04
C ASP A 296 -20.47 5.82 12.85
N GLY A 297 -21.30 4.82 13.17
CA GLY A 297 -22.74 4.83 13.02
C GLY A 297 -23.26 3.81 12.02
N ILE A 298 -24.54 3.46 12.17
CA ILE A 298 -25.26 2.57 11.24
C ILE A 298 -26.36 3.39 10.57
N ALA A 299 -26.07 3.85 9.33
CA ALA A 299 -27.01 4.66 8.56
C ALA A 299 -28.12 3.79 7.95
N LEU A 300 -29.37 4.10 8.30
CA LEU A 300 -30.56 3.43 7.78
C LEU A 300 -31.26 4.25 6.70
N GLN A 301 -31.88 3.55 5.75
CA GLN A 301 -32.78 4.13 4.74
C GLN A 301 -34.24 3.77 5.10
N ALA A 302 -35.14 4.74 4.99
CA ALA A 302 -36.54 4.54 5.35
C ALA A 302 -37.20 3.40 4.55
N GLY A 303 -37.84 2.46 5.24
CA GLY A 303 -38.53 1.32 4.64
C GLY A 303 -37.62 0.18 4.15
N GLU A 304 -36.29 0.36 4.17
CA GLU A 304 -35.37 -0.70 3.80
C GLU A 304 -35.29 -1.81 4.84
N LYS A 305 -34.93 -3.00 4.39
CA LYS A 305 -34.77 -4.20 5.21
C LYS A 305 -33.30 -4.54 5.41
N TYR A 306 -33.00 -5.00 6.61
CA TYR A 306 -31.66 -5.36 7.03
C TYR A 306 -31.67 -6.80 7.56
N ASP A 307 -30.83 -7.65 6.97
CA ASP A 307 -30.63 -9.03 7.39
C ASP A 307 -29.70 -9.06 8.60
N PHE A 308 -30.24 -9.41 9.76
CA PHE A 308 -29.45 -9.64 10.96
C PHE A 308 -29.17 -11.15 11.10
N SER A 309 -27.94 -11.52 11.45
CA SER A 309 -27.58 -12.89 11.75
C SER A 309 -26.51 -12.96 12.84
N LEU A 310 -26.49 -14.08 13.55
CA LEU A 310 -25.42 -14.44 14.48
C LEU A 310 -25.26 -15.95 14.57
N PHE A 311 -24.08 -16.43 14.97
CA PHE A 311 -23.93 -17.75 15.54
C PHE A 311 -24.19 -17.68 17.04
N GLY A 312 -24.93 -18.68 17.55
CA GLY A 312 -25.23 -18.73 18.96
C GLY A 312 -25.37 -20.15 19.47
N ARG A 313 -25.01 -20.34 20.73
CA ARG A 313 -25.29 -21.59 21.47
C ARG A 313 -25.54 -21.33 22.95
N ILE A 314 -26.10 -22.31 23.62
CA ILE A 314 -26.37 -22.30 25.05
C ILE A 314 -25.50 -23.36 25.73
N PRO A 315 -24.64 -23.03 26.68
CA PRO A 315 -23.84 -23.99 27.42
C PRO A 315 -24.68 -24.99 28.21
N ALA A 316 -24.10 -26.12 28.59
CA ALA A 316 -24.77 -27.16 29.38
C ALA A 316 -25.27 -26.58 30.71
N GLY A 317 -26.49 -26.99 31.14
CA GLY A 317 -27.12 -26.49 32.38
C GLY A 317 -27.94 -25.22 32.23
N HIS A 318 -27.80 -24.46 31.15
CA HIS A 318 -28.55 -23.22 30.89
C HIS A 318 -29.79 -23.46 30.00
N LYS A 319 -30.78 -22.57 30.11
CA LYS A 319 -32.00 -22.60 29.27
C LYS A 319 -31.80 -21.73 28.03
N SER A 320 -32.72 -21.83 27.06
CA SER A 320 -32.76 -20.94 25.90
C SER A 320 -32.76 -19.47 26.32
N ASN A 321 -32.08 -18.65 25.56
CA ASN A 321 -31.96 -17.22 25.82
C ASN A 321 -32.63 -16.40 24.72
N LYS A 322 -33.49 -15.46 25.09
CA LYS A 322 -34.17 -14.57 24.17
C LYS A 322 -33.43 -13.23 24.12
N LEU A 323 -33.09 -12.80 22.91
CA LEU A 323 -32.44 -11.54 22.59
C LEU A 323 -33.41 -10.66 21.80
N GLN A 324 -33.58 -9.40 22.19
CA GLN A 324 -34.24 -8.39 21.39
C GLN A 324 -33.19 -7.60 20.62
N VAL A 325 -33.23 -7.67 19.30
CA VAL A 325 -32.35 -6.93 18.39
C VAL A 325 -33.00 -5.60 18.05
N ARG A 326 -32.33 -4.50 18.29
CA ARG A 326 -32.85 -3.15 18.04
C ARG A 326 -31.84 -2.27 17.32
N LEU A 327 -32.33 -1.38 16.45
CA LEU A 327 -31.58 -0.29 15.88
C LEU A 327 -32.11 1.02 16.48
N ILE A 328 -31.24 1.72 17.21
CA ILE A 328 -31.62 2.87 18.04
C ILE A 328 -30.92 4.12 17.51
N ASP A 329 -31.68 5.20 17.30
CA ASP A 329 -31.12 6.48 16.92
C ASP A 329 -30.56 7.27 18.13
N SER A 330 -29.93 8.40 17.87
CA SER A 330 -29.31 9.27 18.89
C SER A 330 -30.31 9.84 19.91
N ASN A 331 -31.62 9.81 19.62
CA ASN A 331 -32.68 10.25 20.50
C ASN A 331 -33.28 9.13 21.36
N GLY A 332 -32.74 7.90 21.22
CA GLY A 332 -33.24 6.70 21.87
C GLY A 332 -34.50 6.10 21.23
N THR A 333 -34.81 6.50 19.98
CA THR A 333 -35.98 5.99 19.26
C THR A 333 -35.63 4.68 18.53
N VAL A 334 -36.48 3.67 18.71
CA VAL A 334 -36.36 2.39 18.02
C VAL A 334 -36.72 2.52 16.53
N GLN A 335 -35.77 2.48 15.66
CA GLN A 335 -35.91 2.55 14.20
C GLN A 335 -36.19 1.19 13.55
N GLY A 336 -35.76 0.09 14.18
CA GLY A 336 -36.07 -1.26 13.75
C GLY A 336 -35.89 -2.23 14.90
N GLU A 337 -36.72 -3.28 14.97
CA GLU A 337 -36.60 -4.29 16.02
C GLU A 337 -37.05 -5.67 15.57
N ALA A 338 -36.45 -6.70 16.17
CA ALA A 338 -36.81 -8.11 15.99
C ALA A 338 -36.35 -8.94 17.21
N SER A 339 -36.83 -10.17 17.34
CA SER A 339 -36.40 -11.09 18.42
C SER A 339 -35.76 -12.35 17.85
N ILE A 340 -34.74 -12.83 18.55
CA ILE A 340 -34.10 -14.12 18.32
C ILE A 340 -34.11 -14.94 19.61
N THR A 341 -34.33 -16.25 19.52
CA THR A 341 -34.20 -17.18 20.66
C THR A 341 -33.09 -18.17 20.38
N VAL A 342 -31.98 -18.05 21.08
CA VAL A 342 -30.86 -19.00 21.04
C VAL A 342 -31.21 -20.19 21.94
N SER A 343 -31.21 -21.41 21.39
CA SER A 343 -31.63 -22.63 22.10
C SER A 343 -30.77 -23.85 21.83
N SER A 344 -29.91 -23.82 20.81
CA SER A 344 -29.04 -24.94 20.45
C SER A 344 -27.92 -25.14 21.47
N ARG A 345 -27.47 -26.36 21.69
CA ARG A 345 -26.28 -26.72 22.49
C ARG A 345 -24.98 -26.69 21.69
N SER A 346 -25.08 -26.74 20.39
CA SER A 346 -23.97 -26.56 19.44
C SER A 346 -24.15 -25.25 18.69
N TRP A 347 -23.08 -24.72 18.17
CA TRP A 347 -23.11 -23.54 17.32
C TRP A 347 -24.15 -23.70 16.21
N LYS A 348 -25.03 -22.73 16.11
CA LYS A 348 -26.06 -22.64 15.10
C LYS A 348 -26.28 -21.19 14.67
N THR A 349 -26.51 -20.98 13.39
CA THR A 349 -26.87 -19.66 12.85
C THR A 349 -28.32 -19.32 13.15
N TYR A 350 -28.56 -18.14 13.70
CA TYR A 350 -29.88 -17.53 13.91
C TYR A 350 -30.01 -16.30 13.02
N LYS A 351 -31.19 -16.08 12.44
CA LYS A 351 -31.42 -15.01 11.48
C LYS A 351 -32.74 -14.32 11.75
N THR A 352 -32.82 -13.01 11.49
CA THR A 352 -34.03 -12.23 11.48
C THR A 352 -33.88 -11.04 10.54
N VAL A 353 -34.97 -10.34 10.25
CA VAL A 353 -34.98 -9.15 9.41
C VAL A 353 -35.48 -7.97 10.21
N LEU A 354 -34.77 -6.86 10.16
CA LEU A 354 -35.22 -5.59 10.68
C LEU A 354 -35.68 -4.71 9.52
N THR A 355 -36.75 -3.94 9.74
CA THR A 355 -37.23 -2.95 8.77
C THR A 355 -37.08 -1.56 9.37
N ALA A 356 -36.38 -0.67 8.71
CA ALA A 356 -36.15 0.69 9.16
C ALA A 356 -37.43 1.53 9.03
N LYS A 357 -37.86 2.20 10.10
CA LYS A 357 -39.03 3.10 10.12
C LYS A 357 -38.75 4.38 9.37
N THR A 358 -37.59 4.98 9.62
CA THR A 358 -37.15 6.24 9.01
C THR A 358 -35.69 6.15 8.58
N ALA A 359 -35.26 7.09 7.76
CA ALA A 359 -33.84 7.32 7.53
C ALA A 359 -33.24 7.91 8.82
N ALA A 360 -32.22 7.27 9.39
CA ALA A 360 -31.60 7.66 10.63
C ALA A 360 -30.19 7.11 10.75
N ASP A 361 -29.36 7.78 11.52
CA ASP A 361 -28.10 7.26 12.01
C ASP A 361 -28.33 6.56 13.35
N THR A 362 -27.92 5.31 13.47
CA THR A 362 -28.27 4.42 14.57
C THR A 362 -27.07 3.63 15.07
N HIS A 363 -27.27 2.89 16.15
CA HIS A 363 -26.40 1.81 16.62
C HIS A 363 -27.22 0.53 16.85
N LEU A 364 -26.56 -0.60 16.86
CA LEU A 364 -27.16 -1.89 17.21
C LEU A 364 -27.22 -2.05 18.73
N GLU A 365 -28.37 -2.54 19.21
CA GLU A 365 -28.55 -3.02 20.56
C GLU A 365 -29.04 -4.46 20.58
N LEU A 366 -28.38 -5.33 21.36
CA LEU A 366 -28.86 -6.64 21.73
C LEU A 366 -29.31 -6.59 23.20
N GLN A 367 -30.62 -6.47 23.42
CA GLN A 367 -31.18 -6.48 24.76
C GLN A 367 -31.35 -7.92 25.26
N LEU A 368 -30.73 -8.23 26.39
CA LEU A 368 -30.70 -9.54 27.01
C LEU A 368 -31.97 -9.74 27.85
N GLN A 369 -32.87 -10.64 27.40
CA GLN A 369 -34.19 -10.79 27.97
C GLN A 369 -34.37 -12.04 28.86
N SER A 370 -33.36 -12.92 28.94
CA SER A 370 -33.46 -14.16 29.71
C SER A 370 -32.25 -14.32 30.63
N VAL A 371 -32.45 -14.84 31.81
CA VAL A 371 -31.39 -15.24 32.76
C VAL A 371 -30.64 -16.46 32.22
N GLY A 372 -29.34 -16.52 32.45
CA GLY A 372 -28.47 -17.63 32.09
C GLY A 372 -27.34 -17.21 31.14
N GLU A 373 -26.60 -18.19 30.70
CA GLU A 373 -25.45 -17.93 29.80
C GLU A 373 -25.81 -18.18 28.34
N VAL A 374 -25.32 -17.34 27.47
CA VAL A 374 -25.40 -17.46 26.02
C VAL A 374 -24.06 -17.10 25.40
N GLU A 375 -23.63 -17.88 24.43
CA GLU A 375 -22.43 -17.64 23.66
C GLU A 375 -22.80 -17.22 22.24
N LEU A 376 -22.15 -16.15 21.75
CA LEU A 376 -22.45 -15.49 20.48
C LEU A 376 -21.18 -15.23 19.69
N ASP A 377 -21.29 -15.34 18.36
CA ASP A 377 -20.21 -15.05 17.45
C ASP A 377 -20.76 -14.60 16.09
N MET A 378 -19.91 -14.02 15.22
CA MET A 378 -20.25 -13.60 13.85
C MET A 378 -21.56 -12.80 13.80
N ILE A 379 -21.66 -11.77 14.64
CA ILE A 379 -22.85 -10.92 14.72
C ILE A 379 -22.82 -9.91 13.55
N SER A 380 -23.73 -10.07 12.61
CA SER A 380 -23.73 -9.35 11.32
C SER A 380 -25.04 -8.65 11.04
N LEU A 381 -24.96 -7.51 10.36
CA LEU A 381 -26.11 -6.74 9.86
C LEU A 381 -25.83 -6.24 8.44
N PHE A 382 -26.58 -6.74 7.47
CA PHE A 382 -26.46 -6.34 6.08
C PHE A 382 -27.74 -5.71 5.54
N PRO A 383 -27.67 -4.63 4.74
CA PRO A 383 -28.82 -4.20 3.97
C PRO A 383 -29.22 -5.29 2.96
N GLN A 384 -30.52 -5.46 2.70
CA GLN A 384 -30.96 -6.31 1.58
C GLN A 384 -30.72 -5.64 0.23
N ASN A 385 -30.71 -4.32 0.21
CA ASN A 385 -30.37 -3.50 -0.96
C ASN A 385 -28.84 -3.41 -1.11
N THR A 386 -28.23 -4.43 -1.68
CA THR A 386 -26.81 -4.46 -2.05
C THR A 386 -26.65 -4.31 -3.55
N PHE A 387 -25.43 -4.01 -4.02
CA PHE A 387 -25.14 -3.95 -5.44
C PHE A 387 -25.50 -5.26 -6.16
N LYS A 388 -26.31 -5.16 -7.22
CA LYS A 388 -26.87 -6.31 -7.95
C LYS A 388 -27.66 -7.31 -7.07
N GLY A 389 -28.07 -6.90 -5.88
CA GLY A 389 -28.80 -7.77 -4.95
C GLY A 389 -27.99 -8.97 -4.42
N ARG A 390 -26.66 -8.86 -4.41
CA ARG A 390 -25.78 -9.92 -3.91
C ARG A 390 -25.91 -10.04 -2.40
N LYS A 391 -26.14 -11.26 -1.92
CA LYS A 391 -26.21 -11.53 -0.48
C LYS A 391 -24.85 -11.25 0.17
N ASN A 392 -24.86 -10.57 1.31
CA ASN A 392 -23.64 -10.13 2.00
C ASN A 392 -22.64 -9.46 1.03
N GLY A 393 -23.17 -8.68 0.10
CA GLY A 393 -22.43 -8.10 -1.00
C GLY A 393 -21.86 -6.72 -0.70
N LEU A 394 -21.78 -5.92 -1.75
CA LEU A 394 -21.22 -4.58 -1.71
C LEU A 394 -22.33 -3.53 -1.47
N ARG A 395 -21.97 -2.41 -0.89
CA ARG A 395 -22.83 -1.23 -0.78
C ARG A 395 -23.28 -0.77 -2.16
N ALA A 396 -24.61 -0.67 -2.32
CA ALA A 396 -25.21 -0.36 -3.61
C ALA A 396 -24.78 1.01 -4.17
N ASP A 397 -24.68 2.03 -3.31
CA ASP A 397 -24.28 3.40 -3.66
C ASP A 397 -22.83 3.49 -4.15
N LEU A 398 -21.88 2.93 -3.37
CA LEU A 398 -20.45 2.99 -3.69
C LEU A 398 -20.12 2.11 -4.91
N ALA A 399 -20.64 0.89 -4.95
CA ALA A 399 -20.39 -0.02 -6.06
C ALA A 399 -21.02 0.47 -7.37
N GLN A 400 -22.19 1.13 -7.30
CA GLN A 400 -22.79 1.76 -8.48
C GLN A 400 -21.95 2.93 -8.99
N THR A 401 -21.42 3.78 -8.09
CA THR A 401 -20.52 4.87 -8.45
C THR A 401 -19.28 4.36 -9.20
N LEU A 402 -18.69 3.25 -8.73
CA LEU A 402 -17.56 2.61 -9.41
C LEU A 402 -17.98 2.00 -10.75
N ALA A 403 -19.17 1.39 -10.84
CA ALA A 403 -19.70 0.84 -12.08
C ALA A 403 -19.95 1.92 -13.14
N ASP A 404 -20.42 3.10 -12.74
CA ASP A 404 -20.72 4.23 -13.63
C ASP A 404 -19.47 4.84 -14.29
N ILE A 405 -18.26 4.57 -13.76
CA ILE A 405 -16.97 4.89 -14.40
C ILE A 405 -16.76 4.02 -15.65
N HIS A 406 -17.46 2.88 -15.75
CA HIS A 406 -17.27 1.86 -16.79
C HIS A 406 -15.82 1.36 -16.89
N PRO A 407 -15.19 0.96 -15.77
CA PRO A 407 -13.81 0.50 -15.80
C PRO A 407 -13.67 -0.78 -16.60
N ARG A 408 -12.56 -0.92 -17.33
CA ARG A 408 -12.28 -2.11 -18.14
C ARG A 408 -11.55 -3.18 -17.35
N PHE A 409 -10.92 -2.80 -16.26
CA PHE A 409 -10.31 -3.73 -15.30
C PHE A 409 -10.40 -3.16 -13.88
N VAL A 410 -10.31 -4.03 -12.89
CA VAL A 410 -10.19 -3.69 -11.48
C VAL A 410 -8.92 -4.35 -10.93
N ARG A 411 -7.97 -3.56 -10.46
CA ARG A 411 -6.74 -3.99 -9.78
C ARG A 411 -7.00 -4.04 -8.28
N PHE A 412 -6.82 -5.19 -7.65
CA PHE A 412 -7.13 -5.45 -6.24
C PHE A 412 -6.20 -6.55 -5.64
N PRO A 413 -6.15 -6.79 -4.31
CA PRO A 413 -6.86 -6.12 -3.19
C PRO A 413 -6.13 -4.85 -2.75
N GLY A 414 -5.09 -4.48 -3.42
CA GLY A 414 -4.24 -3.35 -3.14
C GLY A 414 -2.87 -3.47 -3.77
N GLY A 415 -1.99 -2.58 -3.37
CA GLY A 415 -0.57 -2.60 -3.66
C GLY A 415 0.22 -3.02 -2.44
N CYS A 416 0.48 -2.09 -1.52
CA CYS A 416 1.17 -2.37 -0.27
C CYS A 416 0.42 -3.39 0.60
N VAL A 417 -0.92 -3.41 0.56
CA VAL A 417 -1.73 -4.42 1.26
C VAL A 417 -1.46 -5.84 0.74
N ALA A 418 -1.24 -6.01 -0.58
CA ALA A 418 -0.91 -7.32 -1.14
C ALA A 418 0.45 -7.84 -0.63
N HIS A 419 1.42 -6.95 -0.43
CA HIS A 419 2.74 -7.27 0.12
C HIS A 419 2.76 -7.43 1.65
N GLY A 420 1.91 -6.69 2.38
CA GLY A 420 1.84 -6.70 3.84
C GLY A 420 3.05 -6.07 4.55
N ASP A 421 2.93 -5.92 5.86
CA ASP A 421 3.98 -5.43 6.75
C ASP A 421 4.86 -6.60 7.23
N GLY A 422 5.78 -7.02 6.38
CA GLY A 422 6.63 -8.19 6.58
C GLY A 422 6.07 -9.49 6.00
N LEU A 423 6.94 -10.50 5.87
CA LEU A 423 6.61 -11.77 5.19
C LEU A 423 5.39 -12.50 5.79
N LYS A 424 5.19 -12.41 7.10
CA LYS A 424 4.05 -13.07 7.78
C LYS A 424 2.72 -12.38 7.53
N ASN A 425 2.74 -11.15 7.01
CA ASN A 425 1.56 -10.36 6.74
C ASN A 425 1.26 -10.23 5.23
N ILE A 426 1.99 -10.94 4.37
CA ILE A 426 1.66 -11.05 2.94
C ILE A 426 0.22 -11.54 2.80
N TYR A 427 -0.56 -10.84 1.97
CA TYR A 427 -1.98 -11.14 1.77
C TYR A 427 -2.18 -12.56 1.22
N GLN A 428 -2.96 -13.36 1.93
CA GLN A 428 -3.22 -14.77 1.61
C GLN A 428 -4.63 -14.92 1.04
N TRP A 429 -4.76 -14.98 -0.28
CA TRP A 429 -6.04 -15.03 -0.97
C TRP A 429 -6.93 -16.21 -0.51
N LYS A 430 -6.34 -17.35 -0.15
CA LYS A 430 -7.07 -18.53 0.36
C LYS A 430 -7.79 -18.26 1.68
N ASN A 431 -7.30 -17.33 2.47
CA ASN A 431 -7.93 -16.91 3.72
C ASN A 431 -9.20 -16.06 3.50
N THR A 432 -9.47 -15.65 2.28
CA THR A 432 -10.51 -14.68 1.93
C THR A 432 -11.66 -15.26 1.13
N ILE A 433 -11.65 -16.58 0.92
CA ILE A 433 -12.70 -17.31 0.19
C ILE A 433 -13.42 -18.31 1.11
N GLY A 434 -14.57 -18.80 0.65
CA GLY A 434 -15.39 -19.73 1.43
C GLY A 434 -16.35 -19.03 2.40
N PRO A 435 -16.96 -19.77 3.35
CA PRO A 435 -17.86 -19.22 4.35
C PRO A 435 -17.20 -18.14 5.20
N LEU A 436 -17.95 -17.11 5.61
CA LEU A 436 -17.39 -15.96 6.33
C LEU A 436 -16.73 -16.37 7.66
N GLU A 437 -17.31 -17.31 8.37
CA GLU A 437 -16.78 -17.85 9.63
C GLU A 437 -15.49 -18.67 9.46
N ALA A 438 -15.18 -19.11 8.25
CA ALA A 438 -13.96 -19.86 7.94
C ALA A 438 -12.84 -18.98 7.37
N ARG A 439 -13.11 -17.72 7.09
CA ARG A 439 -12.09 -16.77 6.62
C ARG A 439 -11.19 -16.37 7.77
N LYS A 440 -9.92 -16.13 7.48
CA LYS A 440 -8.95 -15.72 8.50
C LYS A 440 -8.69 -14.24 8.36
N SER A 441 -9.09 -13.49 9.36
CA SER A 441 -8.80 -12.06 9.47
C SER A 441 -7.28 -11.78 9.54
N ALA A 442 -6.88 -10.56 9.23
CA ALA A 442 -5.49 -10.14 9.28
C ALA A 442 -5.36 -8.67 9.67
N ARG A 443 -4.18 -8.32 10.17
CA ARG A 443 -3.77 -6.93 10.30
C ARG A 443 -3.61 -6.30 8.92
N ASN A 444 -4.18 -5.11 8.73
CA ASN A 444 -3.86 -4.26 7.60
C ASN A 444 -2.57 -3.48 7.88
N LEU A 445 -1.65 -3.40 6.90
CA LEU A 445 -0.41 -2.66 7.11
C LEU A 445 -0.64 -1.15 7.37
N TRP A 446 -1.81 -0.62 7.03
CA TRP A 446 -2.20 0.78 7.32
C TRP A 446 -2.71 0.98 8.75
N GLY A 447 -2.65 -0.05 9.60
CA GLY A 447 -2.88 0.05 11.03
C GLY A 447 -4.33 -0.12 11.47
N TYR A 448 -5.04 -1.10 10.89
CA TYR A 448 -6.36 -1.52 11.34
C TYR A 448 -6.62 -3.00 10.98
N HIS A 449 -7.74 -3.54 11.42
CA HIS A 449 -8.15 -4.91 11.21
C HIS A 449 -8.83 -5.10 9.85
N GLN A 450 -8.57 -6.23 9.19
CA GLN A 450 -9.27 -6.69 7.99
C GLN A 450 -10.02 -7.98 8.31
N SER A 451 -11.36 -7.95 8.25
CA SER A 451 -12.20 -9.13 8.51
C SER A 451 -12.17 -10.16 7.38
N MET A 452 -11.62 -9.80 6.23
CA MET A 452 -11.66 -10.57 4.97
C MET A 452 -13.08 -10.87 4.47
N GLY A 453 -14.07 -10.08 4.91
CA GLY A 453 -15.44 -10.15 4.41
C GLY A 453 -15.54 -9.76 2.95
N LEU A 454 -14.86 -8.68 2.54
CA LEU A 454 -14.55 -8.37 1.15
C LEU A 454 -13.26 -9.12 0.77
N GLY A 455 -13.41 -10.25 0.13
CA GLY A 455 -12.31 -11.12 -0.27
C GLY A 455 -12.24 -11.35 -1.77
N TYR A 456 -11.37 -12.28 -2.19
CA TYR A 456 -11.17 -12.57 -3.61
C TYR A 456 -12.46 -12.98 -4.32
N TYR A 457 -13.34 -13.74 -3.66
CA TYR A 457 -14.62 -14.12 -4.26
C TYR A 457 -15.47 -12.88 -4.61
N GLU A 458 -15.58 -11.93 -3.69
CA GLU A 458 -16.37 -10.71 -3.86
C GLU A 458 -15.73 -9.78 -4.89
N TYR A 459 -14.40 -9.66 -4.95
CA TYR A 459 -13.70 -8.88 -5.97
C TYR A 459 -13.93 -9.43 -7.38
N PHE A 460 -13.80 -10.74 -7.58
CA PHE A 460 -14.04 -11.39 -8.87
C PHE A 460 -15.51 -11.27 -9.29
N GLN A 461 -16.43 -11.45 -8.33
CA GLN A 461 -17.86 -11.28 -8.60
C GLN A 461 -18.20 -9.83 -8.96
N PHE A 462 -17.59 -8.85 -8.29
CA PHE A 462 -17.77 -7.44 -8.65
C PHE A 462 -17.24 -7.13 -10.05
N CYS A 463 -16.08 -7.64 -10.43
CA CYS A 463 -15.56 -7.49 -11.80
C CYS A 463 -16.55 -8.05 -12.84
N GLU A 464 -17.09 -9.25 -12.61
CA GLU A 464 -18.10 -9.86 -13.49
C GLU A 464 -19.38 -9.00 -13.56
N ASP A 465 -19.85 -8.49 -12.41
CA ASP A 465 -21.08 -7.68 -12.31
C ASP A 465 -21.01 -6.35 -13.08
N ILE A 466 -19.82 -5.78 -13.22
CA ILE A 466 -19.60 -4.50 -13.95
C ILE A 466 -18.97 -4.71 -15.33
N GLY A 467 -18.67 -5.95 -15.72
CA GLY A 467 -18.05 -6.27 -17.01
C GLY A 467 -16.60 -5.84 -17.13
N ALA A 468 -15.85 -5.81 -16.02
CA ALA A 468 -14.44 -5.48 -15.96
C ALA A 468 -13.56 -6.74 -15.85
N GLU A 469 -12.34 -6.69 -16.40
CA GLU A 469 -11.35 -7.76 -16.22
C GLU A 469 -10.80 -7.72 -14.78
N PRO A 470 -10.74 -8.84 -14.06
CA PRO A 470 -10.05 -8.90 -12.77
C PRO A 470 -8.53 -8.85 -12.95
N LEU A 471 -7.87 -8.01 -12.17
CA LEU A 471 -6.40 -7.93 -12.07
C LEU A 471 -5.97 -8.10 -10.60
N PRO A 472 -6.00 -9.34 -10.07
CA PRO A 472 -5.48 -9.62 -8.74
C PRO A 472 -3.98 -9.37 -8.69
N VAL A 473 -3.51 -8.72 -7.62
CA VAL A 473 -2.10 -8.46 -7.34
C VAL A 473 -1.63 -9.34 -6.20
N LEU A 474 -0.49 -10.02 -6.39
CA LEU A 474 0.17 -10.83 -5.38
C LEU A 474 1.62 -10.37 -5.19
N ALA A 475 2.13 -10.56 -3.98
CA ALA A 475 3.52 -10.24 -3.68
C ALA A 475 4.49 -11.06 -4.54
N ALA A 476 5.61 -10.45 -4.92
CA ALA A 476 6.67 -11.12 -5.67
C ALA A 476 7.61 -11.96 -4.79
N GLY A 477 7.11 -12.51 -3.69
CA GLY A 477 7.91 -13.26 -2.73
C GLY A 477 8.73 -12.37 -1.78
N VAL A 478 8.45 -11.08 -1.74
CA VAL A 478 9.04 -10.07 -0.85
C VAL A 478 7.92 -9.26 -0.17
N PRO A 479 8.15 -8.71 1.04
CA PRO A 479 7.16 -7.86 1.70
C PRO A 479 7.15 -6.46 1.09
N CYS A 480 6.20 -5.61 1.51
CA CYS A 480 6.15 -4.22 1.08
C CYS A 480 7.49 -3.50 1.32
N GLN A 481 7.89 -2.65 0.36
CA GLN A 481 9.09 -1.82 0.46
C GLN A 481 9.06 -0.87 1.69
N ASN A 482 7.91 -0.73 2.31
CA ASN A 482 7.68 0.03 3.53
C ASN A 482 7.70 -0.80 4.82
N SER A 483 7.94 -2.11 4.75
CA SER A 483 8.00 -2.95 5.94
C SER A 483 9.14 -2.55 6.86
N ALA A 484 8.88 -2.53 8.17
CA ALA A 484 9.89 -2.26 9.17
C ALA A 484 10.84 -3.45 9.37
N CYS A 485 12.07 -3.17 9.83
CA CYS A 485 12.94 -4.20 10.40
C CYS A 485 12.49 -4.50 11.84
N HIS A 486 12.31 -5.77 12.16
CA HIS A 486 11.98 -6.26 13.50
C HIS A 486 12.98 -7.34 13.92
N GLY A 487 13.86 -7.02 14.86
CA GLY A 487 14.90 -7.96 15.34
C GLY A 487 15.79 -8.43 14.19
N ASP A 488 15.90 -9.75 14.02
CA ASP A 488 16.70 -10.37 12.95
C ASP A 488 15.99 -10.36 11.56
N LEU A 489 14.73 -9.89 11.49
CA LEU A 489 13.99 -9.82 10.25
C LEU A 489 14.37 -8.56 9.47
N ARG A 490 14.83 -8.76 8.25
CA ARG A 490 15.11 -7.67 7.32
C ARG A 490 13.79 -7.04 6.88
N GLY A 491 13.71 -5.72 6.96
CA GLY A 491 12.56 -4.97 6.51
C GLY A 491 12.66 -4.58 5.04
N GLY A 492 11.58 -3.99 4.53
CA GLY A 492 11.48 -3.67 3.13
C GLY A 492 11.71 -4.91 2.26
N GLN A 493 12.30 -4.75 1.12
CA GLN A 493 12.54 -5.84 0.17
C GLN A 493 13.96 -6.43 0.20
N GLN A 494 14.66 -6.27 1.31
CA GLN A 494 15.96 -6.91 1.57
C GLN A 494 15.83 -8.28 2.23
N GLY A 495 14.60 -8.67 2.62
CA GLY A 495 14.25 -10.01 3.07
C GLY A 495 13.13 -10.58 2.22
N GLY A 496 13.30 -11.75 1.63
CA GLY A 496 12.28 -12.44 0.85
C GLY A 496 11.86 -13.75 1.50
N ILE A 497 10.78 -14.35 1.00
CA ILE A 497 10.37 -15.71 1.37
C ILE A 497 11.59 -16.63 1.24
N PRO A 498 11.90 -17.49 2.25
CA PRO A 498 13.00 -18.45 2.16
C PRO A 498 12.91 -19.29 0.89
N MET A 499 14.05 -19.55 0.23
CA MET A 499 14.06 -20.28 -1.03
C MET A 499 13.47 -21.69 -0.90
N SER A 500 13.57 -22.30 0.28
CA SER A 500 12.93 -23.60 0.57
C SER A 500 11.38 -23.53 0.60
N GLU A 501 10.81 -22.35 0.80
CA GLU A 501 9.35 -22.11 0.87
C GLU A 501 8.79 -21.58 -0.45
N MET A 502 9.65 -21.08 -1.37
CA MET A 502 9.23 -20.54 -2.66
C MET A 502 8.40 -21.53 -3.50
N PRO A 503 8.70 -22.84 -3.56
CA PRO A 503 7.86 -23.78 -4.31
C PRO A 503 6.40 -23.83 -3.81
N ALA A 504 6.19 -23.77 -2.49
CA ALA A 504 4.86 -23.74 -1.91
C ALA A 504 4.13 -22.42 -2.20
N TYR A 505 4.84 -21.30 -2.12
CA TYR A 505 4.30 -19.98 -2.44
C TYR A 505 3.93 -19.86 -3.93
N ILE A 506 4.78 -20.36 -4.84
CA ILE A 506 4.48 -20.43 -6.28
C ILE A 506 3.24 -21.29 -6.52
N GLN A 507 3.14 -22.45 -5.88
CA GLN A 507 1.96 -23.30 -6.01
C GLN A 507 0.68 -22.57 -5.54
N ASP A 508 0.78 -21.74 -4.52
CA ASP A 508 -0.33 -20.93 -4.03
C ASP A 508 -0.84 -19.94 -5.09
N ILE A 509 0.07 -19.31 -5.84
CA ILE A 509 -0.25 -18.44 -6.99
C ILE A 509 -0.90 -19.25 -8.13
N LEU A 510 -0.36 -20.40 -8.46
CA LEU A 510 -0.92 -21.28 -9.49
C LEU A 510 -2.31 -21.83 -9.10
N ASP A 511 -2.54 -22.06 -7.81
CA ASP A 511 -3.85 -22.44 -7.26
C ASP A 511 -4.91 -21.33 -7.45
N LEU A 512 -4.52 -20.05 -7.37
CA LEU A 512 -5.42 -18.94 -7.66
C LEU A 512 -5.90 -18.96 -9.12
N ILE A 513 -5.00 -19.20 -10.05
CA ILE A 513 -5.36 -19.30 -11.48
C ILE A 513 -6.29 -20.50 -11.69
N GLU A 514 -6.01 -21.64 -11.07
CA GLU A 514 -6.92 -22.80 -11.12
C GLU A 514 -8.28 -22.50 -10.45
N TRP A 515 -8.29 -21.77 -9.33
CA TRP A 515 -9.52 -21.36 -8.67
C TRP A 515 -10.36 -20.46 -9.58
N ALA A 516 -9.73 -19.48 -10.23
CA ALA A 516 -10.43 -18.56 -11.12
C ALA A 516 -10.93 -19.25 -12.40
N ASN A 517 -10.12 -20.09 -13.04
CA ASN A 517 -10.35 -20.60 -14.39
C ASN A 517 -10.64 -22.10 -14.48
N GLY A 518 -10.32 -22.88 -13.44
CA GLY A 518 -10.43 -24.32 -13.46
C GLY A 518 -11.87 -24.85 -13.60
N ASP A 519 -12.01 -25.97 -14.28
CA ASP A 519 -13.29 -26.69 -14.40
C ASP A 519 -13.75 -27.19 -13.03
N ALA A 520 -14.97 -26.81 -12.62
CA ALA A 520 -15.56 -27.14 -11.33
C ALA A 520 -15.72 -28.66 -11.05
N ARG A 521 -15.68 -29.49 -12.08
CA ARG A 521 -15.82 -30.97 -11.98
C ARG A 521 -14.46 -31.68 -12.04
N LYS A 522 -13.44 -31.04 -12.59
CA LYS A 522 -12.16 -31.70 -12.90
C LYS A 522 -11.00 -31.22 -12.04
N THR A 523 -11.08 -29.99 -11.51
CA THR A 523 -9.99 -29.40 -10.76
C THR A 523 -10.36 -29.18 -9.29
N LYS A 524 -9.37 -29.24 -8.41
CA LYS A 524 -9.55 -29.03 -6.97
C LYS A 524 -10.12 -27.63 -6.66
N TRP A 525 -9.47 -26.62 -7.19
CA TRP A 525 -9.81 -25.24 -6.87
C TRP A 525 -11.03 -24.73 -7.64
N GLY A 526 -11.28 -25.24 -8.84
CA GLY A 526 -12.53 -24.99 -9.56
C GLY A 526 -13.76 -25.53 -8.79
N LYS A 527 -13.60 -26.68 -8.09
CA LYS A 527 -14.63 -27.22 -7.19
C LYS A 527 -14.89 -26.30 -5.99
N VAL A 528 -13.83 -25.80 -5.34
CA VAL A 528 -13.94 -24.85 -4.22
C VAL A 528 -14.67 -23.57 -4.65
N ARG A 529 -14.39 -23.03 -5.84
CA ARG A 529 -15.14 -21.90 -6.39
C ARG A 529 -16.63 -22.23 -6.56
N ALA A 530 -16.94 -23.40 -7.11
CA ALA A 530 -18.32 -23.84 -7.32
C ALA A 530 -19.08 -24.01 -6.00
N GLU A 531 -18.45 -24.53 -4.95
CA GLU A 531 -19.01 -24.66 -3.60
C GLU A 531 -19.34 -23.29 -2.98
N SER A 532 -18.62 -22.24 -3.37
CA SER A 532 -18.93 -20.84 -3.01
C SER A 532 -20.10 -20.24 -3.81
N GLY A 533 -20.71 -21.01 -4.73
CA GLY A 533 -21.87 -20.60 -5.54
C GLY A 533 -21.55 -20.14 -6.97
N HIS A 534 -20.29 -20.21 -7.41
CA HIS A 534 -19.87 -19.80 -8.76
C HIS A 534 -19.22 -20.96 -9.55
N PRO A 535 -20.03 -21.84 -10.18
CA PRO A 535 -19.49 -23.02 -10.89
C PRO A 535 -18.78 -22.67 -12.21
N LYS A 536 -19.10 -21.52 -12.83
CA LYS A 536 -18.46 -21.06 -14.08
C LYS A 536 -17.09 -20.46 -13.78
N PRO A 537 -16.11 -20.54 -14.70
CA PRO A 537 -14.85 -19.78 -14.60
C PRO A 537 -15.10 -18.27 -14.57
N PHE A 538 -14.28 -17.53 -13.86
CA PHE A 538 -14.23 -16.07 -13.89
C PHE A 538 -13.47 -15.52 -15.12
N ASN A 539 -12.80 -16.40 -15.88
CA ASN A 539 -12.01 -16.05 -17.07
C ASN A 539 -10.88 -15.05 -16.78
N LEU A 540 -10.13 -15.30 -15.71
CA LEU A 540 -8.94 -14.53 -15.36
C LEU A 540 -7.94 -14.54 -16.53
N LYS A 541 -7.51 -13.35 -16.95
CA LYS A 541 -6.53 -13.15 -18.04
C LYS A 541 -5.26 -12.48 -17.53
N TYR A 542 -5.36 -11.63 -16.53
CA TYR A 542 -4.29 -10.78 -16.04
C TYR A 542 -4.00 -11.10 -14.57
N ILE A 543 -2.72 -11.13 -14.21
CA ILE A 543 -2.27 -11.28 -12.83
C ILE A 543 -1.10 -10.33 -12.57
N GLY A 544 -1.23 -9.48 -11.56
CA GLY A 544 -0.15 -8.61 -11.11
C GLY A 544 0.79 -9.37 -10.17
N ILE A 545 2.08 -9.32 -10.43
CA ILE A 545 3.11 -9.88 -9.55
C ILE A 545 4.02 -8.76 -9.10
N GLY A 546 3.98 -8.46 -7.80
CA GLY A 546 4.67 -7.33 -7.21
C GLY A 546 3.85 -6.04 -7.25
N ASN A 547 4.31 -5.05 -6.50
CA ASN A 547 3.79 -3.69 -6.45
C ASN A 547 4.85 -2.74 -5.90
N GLU A 548 5.24 -1.72 -6.68
CA GLU A 548 6.21 -0.71 -6.26
C GLU A 548 7.50 -1.31 -5.69
N ASP A 549 7.92 -2.43 -6.24
CA ASP A 549 9.08 -3.16 -5.73
C ASP A 549 10.39 -2.40 -5.98
N LEU A 550 11.27 -2.41 -5.00
CA LEU A 550 12.68 -2.10 -5.20
C LEU A 550 13.29 -3.27 -5.98
N ILE A 551 13.95 -2.99 -7.07
CA ILE A 551 14.51 -4.02 -7.96
C ILE A 551 15.84 -4.52 -7.37
N THR A 552 15.75 -5.25 -6.28
CA THR A 552 16.86 -5.91 -5.62
C THR A 552 17.13 -7.29 -6.22
N ASP A 553 18.31 -7.85 -5.97
CA ASP A 553 18.62 -9.23 -6.37
C ASP A 553 17.66 -10.25 -5.72
N ILE A 554 17.21 -9.99 -4.49
CA ILE A 554 16.22 -10.82 -3.78
C ILE A 554 14.87 -10.81 -4.49
N PHE A 555 14.43 -9.63 -4.92
CA PHE A 555 13.21 -9.49 -5.72
C PHE A 555 13.35 -10.17 -7.08
N GLU A 556 14.41 -9.84 -7.85
CA GLU A 556 14.61 -10.36 -9.21
C GLU A 556 14.59 -11.90 -9.25
N GLU A 557 15.25 -12.55 -8.27
CA GLU A 557 15.29 -14.01 -8.19
C GLU A 557 13.88 -14.60 -8.00
N ARG A 558 13.12 -14.09 -7.04
CA ARG A 558 11.78 -14.61 -6.71
C ARG A 558 10.75 -14.29 -7.76
N PHE A 559 10.76 -13.06 -8.26
CA PHE A 559 9.91 -12.67 -9.38
C PHE A 559 10.11 -13.56 -10.60
N THR A 560 11.39 -13.82 -10.96
CA THR A 560 11.74 -14.67 -12.10
C THR A 560 11.22 -16.10 -11.92
N MET A 561 11.32 -16.67 -10.71
CA MET A 561 10.77 -18.01 -10.42
C MET A 561 9.26 -18.05 -10.60
N ILE A 562 8.54 -17.05 -10.06
CA ILE A 562 7.07 -16.95 -10.16
C ILE A 562 6.64 -16.78 -11.61
N PHE A 563 7.26 -15.84 -12.32
CA PHE A 563 6.97 -15.55 -13.73
C PHE A 563 7.13 -16.79 -14.61
N ASN A 564 8.26 -17.50 -14.46
CA ASN A 564 8.53 -18.70 -15.25
C ASN A 564 7.53 -19.82 -14.95
N ALA A 565 7.15 -20.03 -13.69
CA ALA A 565 6.18 -21.05 -13.30
C ALA A 565 4.77 -20.75 -13.86
N ILE A 566 4.35 -19.49 -13.85
CA ILE A 566 3.06 -19.08 -14.47
C ILE A 566 3.13 -19.32 -15.98
N LYS A 567 4.19 -18.86 -16.65
CA LYS A 567 4.36 -18.99 -18.09
C LYS A 567 4.42 -20.45 -18.56
N GLU A 568 5.02 -21.32 -17.77
CA GLU A 568 5.09 -22.76 -18.06
C GLU A 568 3.72 -23.43 -17.94
N LYS A 569 2.98 -23.15 -16.86
CA LYS A 569 1.72 -23.87 -16.56
C LYS A 569 0.48 -23.22 -17.19
N TYR A 570 0.46 -21.90 -17.31
CA TYR A 570 -0.66 -21.11 -17.80
C TYR A 570 -0.17 -20.03 -18.78
N PRO A 571 0.34 -20.42 -19.97
CA PRO A 571 0.93 -19.48 -20.93
C PRO A 571 -0.06 -18.43 -21.46
N GLU A 572 -1.37 -18.67 -21.30
CA GLU A 572 -2.44 -17.74 -21.66
C GLU A 572 -2.61 -16.58 -20.66
N ILE A 573 -2.05 -16.71 -19.45
CA ILE A 573 -2.15 -15.66 -18.43
C ILE A 573 -1.09 -14.59 -18.70
N ILE A 574 -1.54 -13.36 -18.76
CA ILE A 574 -0.69 -12.18 -18.89
C ILE A 574 -0.26 -11.74 -17.50
N VAL A 575 1.05 -11.88 -17.25
CA VAL A 575 1.65 -11.34 -16.01
C VAL A 575 1.93 -9.86 -16.22
N VAL A 576 1.42 -9.05 -15.29
CA VAL A 576 1.75 -7.62 -15.17
C VAL A 576 2.85 -7.49 -14.13
N GLY A 577 4.06 -7.12 -14.58
CA GLY A 577 5.23 -6.97 -13.70
C GLY A 577 5.38 -5.54 -13.18
N THR A 578 6.00 -5.37 -12.03
CA THR A 578 6.34 -4.06 -11.48
C THR A 578 7.67 -3.55 -12.02
N VAL A 579 7.79 -2.24 -12.24
CA VAL A 579 9.03 -1.56 -12.66
C VAL A 579 9.44 -0.46 -11.67
N GLY A 580 9.18 -0.70 -10.41
CA GLY A 580 9.58 0.19 -9.32
C GLY A 580 8.45 1.09 -8.81
N PRO A 581 8.73 1.85 -7.74
CA PRO A 581 7.73 2.70 -7.07
C PRO A 581 7.49 4.05 -7.76
N PHE A 582 8.37 4.44 -8.71
CA PHE A 582 8.35 5.73 -9.38
C PHE A 582 8.67 5.60 -10.87
N ASN A 583 8.24 6.55 -11.66
CA ASN A 583 8.48 6.64 -13.10
C ASN A 583 9.89 7.15 -13.49
N GLU A 584 10.82 7.15 -12.57
CA GLU A 584 12.23 7.49 -12.78
C GLU A 584 13.10 6.91 -11.66
N GLY A 585 14.42 6.90 -11.86
CA GLY A 585 15.38 6.43 -10.88
C GLY A 585 15.87 5.01 -11.15
N THR A 586 16.61 4.46 -10.18
CA THR A 586 17.28 3.15 -10.31
C THR A 586 16.28 2.02 -10.53
N ASP A 587 15.26 1.92 -9.68
CA ASP A 587 14.30 0.82 -9.75
C ASP A 587 13.49 0.82 -11.04
N TYR A 588 13.14 2.00 -11.55
CA TYR A 588 12.49 2.13 -12.86
C TYR A 588 13.36 1.58 -14.00
N VAL A 589 14.64 1.98 -14.03
CA VAL A 589 15.57 1.54 -15.08
C VAL A 589 15.86 0.04 -14.97
N GLU A 590 16.13 -0.45 -13.77
CA GLU A 590 16.42 -1.88 -13.57
C GLU A 590 15.17 -2.76 -13.75
N GLY A 591 13.99 -2.25 -13.37
CA GLY A 591 12.71 -2.93 -13.59
C GLY A 591 12.41 -3.12 -15.08
N TRP A 592 12.62 -2.08 -15.91
CA TRP A 592 12.48 -2.19 -17.35
C TRP A 592 13.51 -3.15 -17.97
N LYS A 593 14.76 -3.14 -17.50
CA LYS A 593 15.76 -4.13 -17.94
C LYS A 593 15.36 -5.56 -17.60
N LEU A 594 14.77 -5.78 -16.43
CA LEU A 594 14.27 -7.10 -16.04
C LEU A 594 13.08 -7.49 -16.91
N ALA A 595 12.16 -6.56 -17.18
CA ALA A 595 11.01 -6.79 -18.05
C ALA A 595 11.46 -7.21 -19.47
N ASP A 596 12.41 -6.50 -20.05
CA ASP A 596 13.00 -6.84 -21.37
C ASP A 596 13.70 -8.21 -21.34
N LYS A 597 14.51 -8.47 -20.31
CA LYS A 597 15.24 -9.73 -20.13
C LYS A 597 14.33 -10.96 -20.09
N LEU A 598 13.18 -10.83 -19.41
CA LEU A 598 12.22 -11.92 -19.24
C LEU A 598 11.14 -11.96 -20.33
N GLY A 599 11.03 -10.91 -21.15
CA GLY A 599 9.96 -10.74 -22.12
C GLY A 599 8.59 -10.58 -21.45
N ILE A 600 8.50 -9.77 -20.40
CA ILE A 600 7.24 -9.49 -19.68
C ILE A 600 6.32 -8.71 -20.63
N PRO A 601 5.10 -9.21 -20.87
CA PRO A 601 4.22 -8.60 -21.89
C PRO A 601 3.58 -7.29 -21.45
N MET A 602 3.50 -7.01 -20.15
CA MET A 602 2.85 -5.84 -19.58
C MET A 602 3.52 -5.46 -18.25
N VAL A 603 3.71 -4.17 -18.02
CA VAL A 603 4.29 -3.66 -16.78
C VAL A 603 3.37 -2.66 -16.09
N ASP A 604 3.56 -2.50 -14.81
CA ASP A 604 2.85 -1.57 -13.93
C ASP A 604 3.80 -0.43 -13.54
N GLU A 605 3.57 0.77 -14.08
CA GLU A 605 4.32 1.99 -13.79
C GLU A 605 3.50 2.90 -12.86
N HIS A 606 4.15 3.50 -11.87
CA HIS A 606 3.51 4.35 -10.88
C HIS A 606 3.95 5.81 -10.99
N TYR A 607 2.98 6.73 -10.99
CA TYR A 607 3.18 8.16 -11.19
C TYR A 607 2.59 8.97 -10.02
N TYR A 608 3.41 9.27 -9.03
CA TYR A 608 3.08 10.22 -7.97
C TYR A 608 3.55 11.61 -8.37
N GLN A 609 2.89 12.21 -9.37
CA GLN A 609 3.35 13.43 -10.01
C GLN A 609 2.35 14.58 -9.86
N SER A 610 2.89 15.80 -9.87
CA SER A 610 2.10 17.03 -9.82
C SER A 610 1.38 17.30 -11.15
N PRO A 611 0.31 18.12 -11.17
CA PRO A 611 -0.31 18.57 -12.42
C PRO A 611 0.68 19.23 -13.40
N GLY A 612 1.66 20.00 -12.88
CA GLY A 612 2.70 20.60 -13.69
C GLY A 612 3.60 19.58 -14.38
N TRP A 613 3.88 18.44 -13.72
CA TRP A 613 4.64 17.37 -14.35
C TRP A 613 3.89 16.83 -15.59
N PHE A 614 2.61 16.51 -15.47
CA PHE A 614 1.81 16.01 -16.60
C PHE A 614 1.72 17.04 -17.72
N LEU A 615 1.60 18.34 -17.38
CA LEU A 615 1.57 19.41 -18.37
C LEU A 615 2.85 19.49 -19.20
N HIS A 616 4.02 19.28 -18.58
CA HIS A 616 5.32 19.39 -19.23
C HIS A 616 5.89 18.07 -19.76
N ASN A 617 5.22 16.95 -19.58
CA ASN A 617 5.65 15.62 -20.03
C ASN A 617 4.59 14.87 -20.86
N GLN A 618 3.82 15.62 -21.67
CA GLN A 618 2.77 15.04 -22.53
C GLN A 618 3.34 14.04 -23.56
N ASP A 619 4.59 14.21 -23.93
CA ASP A 619 5.35 13.39 -24.87
C ASP A 619 6.25 12.34 -24.19
N PHE A 620 5.97 11.99 -22.92
CA PHE A 620 6.82 11.09 -22.13
C PHE A 620 7.07 9.75 -22.81
N TYR A 621 6.03 9.17 -23.43
CA TYR A 621 6.12 7.90 -24.14
C TYR A 621 6.50 8.02 -25.63
N ASP A 622 6.65 9.23 -26.15
CA ASP A 622 6.98 9.45 -27.56
C ASP A 622 8.51 9.49 -27.82
N LYS A 623 9.33 9.34 -26.78
CA LYS A 623 10.79 9.50 -26.79
C LYS A 623 11.52 8.16 -26.81
#